data_499920e71ad6e54a2f8dc7e8e23b1978
#
_entry.id   499920e71ad6e54a2f8dc7e8e23b1978
#
_cell.length_a   1.000
_cell.length_b   1.000
_cell.length_c   1.000
_cell.angle_alpha   90.00
_cell.angle_beta   90.00
_cell.angle_gamma   90.00
#
_symmetry.space_group_name_H-M   'P 1'
#
loop_
_entity.id
_entity.type
_entity.pdbx_description
1 polymer ?
#
loop_
_entity_poly.entity_id
_entity_poly.type
_entity_poly.pdbx_seq_one_letter_code
_entity_poly.pdbx_strand_id
1 'polypeptide(L)'
;LTIIATALIDTGSRMDEVIFEEFKGTWNSETILDRKISEKRIFPAIDITKSGTRREELIFEKNDLQKMNVLRRIIAPMGTMDAIEFINSKLKDTKNNAEFFNSMNKPA
;
A
#
# COMPACT_ATOMS: atom_id res chain seq x y z
N LEU A 1 -0.28 20.14 11.70
CA LEU A 1 -0.54 19.07 12.67
C LEU A 1 -0.60 17.72 11.96
N THR A 2 0.21 16.79 12.43
CA THR A 2 0.23 15.41 11.90
C THR A 2 -0.26 14.45 12.96
N ILE A 3 -1.22 13.61 12.60
CA ILE A 3 -1.78 12.59 13.50
C ILE A 3 -1.56 11.22 12.88
N ILE A 4 -0.94 10.33 13.64
CA ILE A 4 -0.75 8.94 13.25
C ILE A 4 -1.51 8.09 14.26
N ALA A 5 -2.44 7.27 13.76
CA ALA A 5 -3.29 6.46 14.62
C ALA A 5 -3.38 5.02 14.08
N THR A 6 -3.60 4.07 14.98
CA THR A 6 -3.83 2.68 14.61
C THR A 6 -5.23 2.27 14.97
N ALA A 7 -5.82 1.41 14.14
CA ALA A 7 -7.12 0.79 14.42
C ALA A 7 -7.00 -0.70 14.17
N LEU A 8 -7.61 -1.49 15.05
CA LEU A 8 -7.62 -2.94 14.95
C LEU A 8 -8.91 -3.40 14.28
N ILE A 9 -8.79 -4.37 13.38
CA ILE A 9 -9.93 -5.01 12.73
C ILE A 9 -9.74 -6.54 12.78
N ASP A 10 -10.81 -7.27 12.51
CA ASP A 10 -10.81 -8.74 12.49
C ASP A 10 -10.35 -9.35 13.82
N THR A 11 -10.67 -8.69 14.92
CA THR A 11 -10.34 -9.16 16.27
C THR A 11 -11.44 -10.01 16.88
N GLY A 12 -12.60 -10.09 16.23
CA GLY A 12 -13.80 -10.67 16.82
C GLY A 12 -14.53 -9.70 17.76
N SER A 13 -13.96 -8.53 18.03
CA SER A 13 -14.57 -7.50 18.87
C SER A 13 -15.48 -6.60 18.03
N ARG A 14 -16.75 -6.55 18.42
CA ARG A 14 -17.70 -5.65 17.75
C ARG A 14 -17.35 -4.18 17.98
N MET A 15 -16.79 -3.86 19.14
CA MET A 15 -16.38 -2.50 19.45
C MET A 15 -15.26 -2.04 18.54
N ASP A 16 -14.27 -2.90 18.27
CA ASP A 16 -13.18 -2.56 17.37
C ASP A 16 -13.68 -2.27 15.96
N GLU A 17 -14.65 -3.06 15.49
CA GLU A 17 -15.25 -2.84 14.18
C GLU A 17 -16.04 -1.53 14.12
N VAL A 18 -16.78 -1.21 15.20
CA VAL A 18 -17.53 0.05 15.28
C VAL A 18 -16.56 1.24 15.24
N ILE A 19 -15.48 1.18 16.01
CA ILE A 19 -14.48 2.25 16.03
C ILE A 19 -13.88 2.44 14.65
N PHE A 20 -13.54 1.35 13.99
CA PHE A 20 -12.98 1.40 12.63
C PHE A 20 -13.97 2.05 11.64
N GLU A 21 -15.22 1.64 11.66
CA GLU A 21 -16.24 2.18 10.75
C GLU A 21 -16.50 3.67 11.00
N GLU A 22 -16.47 4.11 12.27
CA GLU A 22 -16.64 5.53 12.61
C GLU A 22 -15.51 6.40 12.06
N PHE A 23 -14.28 5.88 12.04
CA PHE A 23 -13.14 6.62 11.53
C PHE A 23 -12.88 6.41 10.05
N LYS A 24 -13.55 5.43 9.44
CA LYS A 24 -13.36 5.12 8.03
C LYS A 24 -13.70 6.34 7.17
N GLY A 25 -12.75 6.70 6.35
CA GLY A 25 -12.91 7.85 5.45
C GLY A 25 -12.55 9.19 6.05
N THR A 26 -12.15 9.25 7.32
CA THR A 26 -11.72 10.51 7.94
C THR A 26 -10.23 10.80 7.75
N TRP A 27 -9.44 9.79 7.41
CA TRP A 27 -7.99 9.93 7.28
C TRP A 27 -7.56 10.24 5.84
N ASN A 28 -6.40 10.85 5.72
CA ASN A 28 -5.81 11.21 4.43
C ASN A 28 -5.09 10.04 3.77
N SER A 29 -4.48 9.19 4.57
CA SER A 29 -3.70 8.05 4.11
C SER A 29 -3.96 6.87 5.02
N GLU A 30 -4.04 5.68 4.43
CA GLU A 30 -4.22 4.46 5.20
C GLU A 30 -3.26 3.38 4.72
N THR A 31 -2.70 2.67 5.68
CA THR A 31 -1.88 1.48 5.42
C THR A 31 -2.61 0.30 6.05
N ILE A 32 -3.09 -0.60 5.21
CA ILE A 32 -3.85 -1.76 5.64
C ILE A 32 -2.91 -2.97 5.67
N LEU A 33 -2.88 -3.67 6.81
CA LEU A 33 -2.08 -4.87 6.99
C LEU A 33 -2.95 -6.10 6.74
N ASP A 34 -2.32 -7.16 6.27
CA ASP A 34 -3.01 -8.41 5.98
C ASP A 34 -2.38 -9.55 6.78
N ARG A 35 -3.24 -10.27 7.52
CA ARG A 35 -2.79 -11.36 8.37
C ARG A 35 -2.18 -12.52 7.57
N LYS A 36 -2.74 -12.83 6.41
CA LYS A 36 -2.25 -13.93 5.56
C LYS A 36 -0.82 -13.68 5.09
N ILE A 37 -0.50 -12.42 4.80
CA ILE A 37 0.86 -12.03 4.40
C ILE A 37 1.82 -12.26 5.55
N SER A 38 1.45 -11.88 6.77
CA SER A 38 2.30 -12.07 7.96
C SER A 38 2.45 -13.55 8.31
N GLU A 39 1.43 -14.37 8.10
CA GLU A 39 1.49 -15.82 8.30
C GLU A 39 2.50 -16.47 7.35
N LYS A 40 2.68 -15.94 6.16
CA LYS A 40 3.71 -16.36 5.22
C LYS A 40 5.08 -15.75 5.50
N ARG A 41 5.18 -14.96 6.58
CA ARG A 41 6.39 -14.26 7.00
C ARG A 41 6.96 -13.31 5.96
N ILE A 42 6.08 -12.69 5.20
CA ILE A 42 6.43 -11.62 4.27
C ILE A 42 6.21 -10.30 4.98
N PHE A 43 7.24 -9.50 5.10
CA PHE A 43 7.18 -8.23 5.82
C PHE A 43 7.77 -7.11 4.95
N PRO A 44 7.21 -5.90 5.03
CA PRO A 44 6.02 -5.55 5.80
C PRO A 44 4.76 -6.22 5.25
N ALA A 45 3.86 -6.63 6.15
CA ALA A 45 2.65 -7.38 5.79
C ALA A 45 1.53 -6.44 5.32
N ILE A 46 1.83 -5.63 4.31
CA ILE A 46 0.94 -4.58 3.81
C ILE A 46 0.11 -5.10 2.65
N ASP A 47 -1.20 -4.86 2.72
CA ASP A 47 -2.08 -5.07 1.57
C ASP A 47 -1.97 -3.84 0.66
N ILE A 48 -1.13 -3.93 -0.35
CA ILE A 48 -0.82 -2.81 -1.24
C ILE A 48 -2.06 -2.40 -2.04
N THR A 49 -2.90 -3.35 -2.38
CA THR A 49 -4.09 -3.08 -3.20
C THR A 49 -5.16 -2.29 -2.46
N LYS A 50 -5.24 -2.45 -1.14
CA LYS A 50 -6.22 -1.75 -0.30
C LYS A 50 -5.68 -0.49 0.35
N SER A 51 -4.35 -0.37 0.46
CA SER A 51 -3.71 0.79 1.05
C SER A 51 -3.68 1.94 0.05
N GLY A 52 -3.68 3.17 0.56
CA GLY A 52 -3.63 4.32 -0.34
C GLY A 52 -3.62 5.65 0.37
N THR A 53 -3.43 6.68 -0.41
CA THR A 53 -3.42 8.07 0.03
C THR A 53 -4.42 8.85 -0.80
N ARG A 54 -5.26 9.63 -0.12
CA ARG A 54 -6.21 10.51 -0.80
C ARG A 54 -5.47 11.67 -1.44
N ARG A 55 -5.94 12.07 -2.62
CA ARG A 55 -5.43 13.24 -3.32
C ARG A 55 -3.91 13.24 -3.41
N GLU A 56 -3.37 12.12 -3.79
CA GLU A 56 -1.91 11.95 -3.93
C GLU A 56 -1.31 12.89 -4.99
N GLU A 57 -2.15 13.43 -5.89
CA GLU A 57 -1.74 14.40 -6.87
C GLU A 57 -1.22 15.70 -6.24
N LEU A 58 -1.54 15.93 -4.98
CA LEU A 58 -1.01 17.09 -4.23
C LEU A 58 0.39 16.83 -3.67
N ILE A 59 0.80 15.57 -3.62
CA ILE A 59 2.07 15.15 -3.01
C ILE A 59 3.08 14.75 -4.09
N PHE A 60 2.64 14.05 -5.12
CA PHE A 60 3.49 13.53 -6.18
C PHE A 60 3.56 14.50 -7.35
N GLU A 61 4.75 14.56 -7.95
CA GLU A 61 4.90 15.19 -9.25
C GLU A 61 4.13 14.41 -10.31
N LYS A 62 3.75 15.09 -11.38
CA LYS A 62 2.92 14.52 -12.44
C LYS A 62 3.51 13.23 -13.03
N ASN A 63 4.83 13.20 -13.26
CA ASN A 63 5.50 12.02 -13.80
C ASN A 63 5.44 10.85 -12.83
N ASP A 64 5.66 11.11 -11.54
CA ASP A 64 5.62 10.08 -10.50
C ASP A 64 4.21 9.55 -10.35
N LEU A 65 3.20 10.42 -10.43
CA LEU A 65 1.81 10.02 -10.34
C LEU A 65 1.43 9.08 -11.49
N GLN A 66 1.89 9.37 -12.71
CA GLN A 66 1.65 8.50 -13.86
C GLN A 66 2.30 7.14 -13.66
N LYS A 67 3.50 7.10 -13.14
CA LYS A 67 4.21 5.85 -12.86
C LYS A 67 3.51 5.03 -11.76
N MET A 68 3.00 5.70 -10.74
CA MET A 68 2.20 5.05 -9.70
C MET A 68 0.93 4.43 -10.29
N ASN A 69 0.27 5.13 -11.20
CA ASN A 69 -0.93 4.61 -11.85
C ASN A 69 -0.62 3.38 -12.71
N VAL A 70 0.53 3.40 -13.41
CA VAL A 70 0.99 2.23 -14.18
C VAL A 70 1.25 1.06 -13.24
N LEU A 71 1.92 1.30 -12.13
CA LEU A 71 2.21 0.27 -11.13
C LEU A 71 0.90 -0.35 -10.60
N ARG A 72 -0.08 0.48 -10.29
CA ARG A 72 -1.38 0.00 -9.83
C ARG A 72 -2.06 -0.92 -10.85
N ARG A 73 -1.95 -0.60 -12.13
CA ARG A 73 -2.49 -1.46 -13.19
C ARG A 73 -1.77 -2.80 -13.26
N ILE A 74 -0.48 -2.81 -13.01
CA ILE A 74 0.30 -4.04 -13.01
C ILE A 74 -0.09 -4.94 -11.84
N ILE A 75 -0.25 -4.37 -10.65
CA ILE A 75 -0.52 -5.17 -9.45
C ILE A 75 -2.01 -5.47 -9.25
N ALA A 76 -2.91 -4.72 -9.89
CA ALA A 76 -4.35 -4.89 -9.69
C ALA A 76 -4.86 -6.32 -9.98
N PRO A 77 -4.44 -6.99 -11.07
CA PRO A 77 -4.87 -8.36 -11.31
C PRO A 77 -4.16 -9.40 -10.44
N MET A 78 -3.11 -9.01 -9.73
CA MET A 78 -2.40 -9.90 -8.82
C MET A 78 -3.19 -10.06 -7.53
N GLY A 79 -3.08 -11.21 -6.88
CA GLY A 79 -3.58 -11.36 -5.52
C GLY A 79 -2.75 -10.53 -4.55
N THR A 80 -3.29 -10.29 -3.35
CA THR A 80 -2.61 -9.51 -2.32
C THR A 80 -1.19 -10.02 -2.05
N MET A 81 -1.04 -11.34 -1.96
CA MET A 81 0.25 -11.97 -1.69
C MET A 81 1.24 -11.74 -2.83
N ASP A 82 0.80 -11.96 -4.07
CA ASP A 82 1.66 -11.80 -5.24
C ASP A 82 2.08 -10.34 -5.43
N ALA A 83 1.18 -9.42 -5.13
CA ALA A 83 1.47 -7.99 -5.24
C ALA A 83 2.60 -7.58 -4.29
N ILE A 84 2.54 -8.00 -3.02
CA ILE A 84 3.58 -7.63 -2.05
C ILE A 84 4.92 -8.31 -2.37
N GLU A 85 4.90 -9.55 -2.81
CA GLU A 85 6.12 -10.24 -3.23
C GLU A 85 6.77 -9.55 -4.43
N PHE A 86 5.94 -9.18 -5.42
CA PHE A 86 6.42 -8.47 -6.60
C PHE A 86 7.09 -7.15 -6.22
N ILE A 87 6.42 -6.33 -5.40
CA ILE A 87 6.95 -5.05 -4.97
C ILE A 87 8.24 -5.22 -4.16
N ASN A 88 8.27 -6.16 -3.22
CA ASN A 88 9.46 -6.40 -2.41
C ASN A 88 10.65 -6.83 -3.27
N SER A 89 10.42 -7.68 -4.26
CA SER A 89 11.50 -8.13 -5.14
C SER A 89 12.09 -6.97 -5.95
N LYS A 90 11.24 -6.06 -6.41
CA LYS A 90 11.68 -4.88 -7.15
C LYS A 90 12.38 -3.86 -6.28
N LEU A 91 11.87 -3.63 -5.07
CA LEU A 91 12.48 -2.66 -4.15
C LEU A 91 13.85 -3.08 -3.65
N LYS A 92 14.12 -4.39 -3.56
CA LYS A 92 15.44 -4.88 -3.14
C LYS A 92 16.56 -4.42 -4.07
N ASP A 93 16.26 -4.26 -5.34
CA ASP A 93 17.26 -3.92 -6.37
C ASP A 93 17.39 -2.41 -6.58
N THR A 94 16.64 -1.62 -5.81
CA THR A 94 16.63 -0.16 -5.94
C THR A 94 16.98 0.51 -4.63
N LYS A 95 17.61 1.70 -4.71
CA LYS A 95 18.03 2.46 -3.53
C LYS A 95 16.96 3.44 -3.03
N ASN A 96 16.10 3.89 -3.92
CA ASN A 96 15.07 4.86 -3.61
C ASN A 96 13.91 4.75 -4.59
N ASN A 97 12.86 5.52 -4.34
CA ASN A 97 11.66 5.48 -5.17
C ASN A 97 11.91 5.96 -6.61
N ALA A 98 12.78 6.97 -6.79
CA ALA A 98 13.10 7.47 -8.12
C ALA A 98 13.76 6.37 -8.98
N GLU A 99 14.68 5.63 -8.40
CA GLU A 99 15.33 4.51 -9.08
C GLU A 99 14.33 3.40 -9.40
N PHE A 100 13.43 3.11 -8.46
CA PHE A 100 12.36 2.13 -8.65
C PHE A 100 11.47 2.52 -9.83
N PHE A 101 11.02 3.76 -9.90
CA PHE A 101 10.17 4.23 -10.98
C PHE A 101 10.90 4.20 -12.33
N ASN A 102 12.19 4.53 -12.34
CA ASN A 102 12.99 4.44 -13.55
C ASN A 102 13.14 3.00 -14.04
N SER A 103 13.25 2.04 -13.12
CA SER A 103 13.36 0.63 -13.47
C SER A 103 12.11 0.08 -14.14
N MET A 104 10.94 0.64 -13.82
CA MET A 104 9.67 0.23 -14.43
C MET A 104 9.59 0.51 -15.93
N ASN A 105 10.33 1.51 -16.41
CA ASN A 105 10.33 1.91 -17.81
C ASN A 105 11.33 1.11 -18.64
N LYS A 106 12.15 0.28 -18.01
CA LYS A 106 13.10 -0.56 -18.73
C LYS A 106 12.42 -1.88 -19.09
N PRO A 107 12.58 -2.35 -20.34
CA PRO A 107 12.13 -3.68 -20.69
C PRO A 107 12.85 -4.70 -19.81
N ALA A 108 12.11 -5.69 -19.38
CA ALA A 108 12.62 -6.72 -18.49
C ALA A 108 13.79 -7.47 -19.12
#